data_168cea5b25f7f86493edcfc38d44855b
#
_entry.id   168cea5b25f7f86493edcfc38d44855b
#
_cell.length_a   1.000
_cell.length_b   1.000
_cell.length_c   1.000
_cell.angle_alpha   90.00
_cell.angle_beta   90.00
_cell.angle_gamma   90.00
#
_symmetry.space_group_name_H-M   'P 1'
#
loop_
_entity.id
_entity.type
_entity.pdbx_description
1 polymer ?
#
loop_
_entity_poly.entity_id
_entity_poly.type
_entity_poly.pdbx_seq_one_letter_code
_entity_poly.pdbx_strand_id
1 'polypeptide(L)'
;VQSMSEGELLQIEKARKLDITEKIYFDIIRQKTAALIAACCASGTQSVNQNIQDVNKMRLFGEKVGIAFQIKDDLFDYKQKSITGKPYGIDIKEKKMTLPLIYTLNKVEKKTKNYIINIIKNHNNDDKKVIEVIDLVKQNGGLKYSEKMMLKYHEEALNLLSDISESDAKKSLV
;
A
#
# COMPACT_ATOMS: atom_id res chain seq x y z
N VAL A 1 -1.69 13.53 -12.88
CA VAL A 1 -0.37 13.16 -13.41
C VAL A 1 0.74 13.69 -12.51
N GLN A 2 0.79 14.97 -12.17
CA GLN A 2 1.87 15.57 -11.36
C GLN A 2 2.07 14.83 -10.02
N SER A 3 1.01 14.69 -9.21
CA SER A 3 1.10 13.97 -7.92
C SER A 3 1.63 12.55 -8.05
N MET A 4 1.28 11.83 -9.13
CA MET A 4 1.76 10.47 -9.37
C MET A 4 3.27 10.46 -9.63
N SER A 5 3.77 11.41 -10.43
CA SER A 5 5.21 11.56 -10.71
C SER A 5 5.99 11.95 -9.46
N GLU A 6 5.46 12.84 -8.64
CA GLU A 6 6.03 13.24 -7.35
C GLU A 6 6.11 12.04 -6.37
N GLY A 7 5.05 11.23 -6.30
CA GLY A 7 5.02 10.01 -5.48
C GLY A 7 6.03 8.97 -5.93
N GLU A 8 6.22 8.79 -7.24
CA GLU A 8 7.23 7.89 -7.79
C GLU A 8 8.65 8.37 -7.48
N LEU A 9 8.93 9.66 -7.69
CA LEU A 9 10.23 10.25 -7.35
C LEU A 9 10.55 10.14 -5.86
N LEU A 10 9.56 10.38 -5.00
CA LEU A 10 9.72 10.22 -3.56
C LEU A 10 10.03 8.77 -3.19
N GLN A 11 9.35 7.80 -3.81
CA GLN A 11 9.63 6.39 -3.59
C GLN A 11 11.06 6.02 -3.96
N ILE A 12 11.54 6.47 -5.15
CA ILE A 12 12.90 6.20 -5.63
C ILE A 12 13.94 6.83 -4.69
N GLU A 13 13.74 8.07 -4.28
CA GLU A 13 14.65 8.75 -3.34
C GLU A 13 14.75 7.98 -2.01
N LYS A 14 13.63 7.60 -1.45
CA LYS A 14 13.54 6.93 -0.15
C LYS A 14 14.03 5.48 -0.18
N ALA A 15 13.78 4.75 -1.28
CA ALA A 15 14.29 3.40 -1.47
C ALA A 15 15.82 3.35 -1.40
N ARG A 16 16.51 4.37 -1.92
CA ARG A 16 17.98 4.46 -1.86
C ARG A 16 18.53 4.55 -0.44
N LYS A 17 17.80 5.24 0.45
CA LYS A 17 18.23 5.49 1.85
C LYS A 17 17.78 4.39 2.80
N LEU A 18 16.76 3.61 2.46
CA LEU A 18 16.08 2.61 3.31
C LEU A 18 15.63 3.20 4.66
N ASP A 19 15.19 4.47 4.66
CA ASP A 19 14.76 5.22 5.84
C ASP A 19 13.28 5.63 5.79
N ILE A 20 12.46 4.85 5.07
CA ILE A 20 11.04 5.12 4.92
C ILE A 20 10.32 4.90 6.25
N THR A 21 9.67 5.96 6.75
CA THR A 21 8.72 5.85 7.85
C THR A 21 7.34 5.44 7.34
N GLU A 22 6.50 4.95 8.24
CA GLU A 22 5.11 4.62 7.89
C GLU A 22 4.35 5.82 7.30
N LYS A 23 4.57 7.03 7.84
CA LYS A 23 4.00 8.26 7.28
C LYS A 23 4.41 8.47 5.83
N ILE A 24 5.70 8.38 5.54
CA ILE A 24 6.24 8.53 4.18
C ILE A 24 5.67 7.46 3.24
N TYR A 25 5.54 6.21 3.70
CA TYR A 25 4.90 5.15 2.93
C TYR A 25 3.48 5.52 2.54
N PHE A 26 2.64 5.98 3.49
CA PHE A 26 1.28 6.40 3.17
C PHE A 26 1.23 7.61 2.24
N ASP A 27 2.15 8.55 2.36
CA ASP A 27 2.24 9.69 1.44
C ASP A 27 2.59 9.24 0.02
N ILE A 28 3.52 8.29 -0.14
CA ILE A 28 3.90 7.70 -1.43
C ILE A 28 2.69 7.01 -2.08
N ILE A 29 2.03 6.07 -1.39
CA ILE A 29 0.93 5.30 -2.00
C ILE A 29 -0.30 6.15 -2.26
N ARG A 30 -0.54 7.20 -1.45
CA ARG A 30 -1.59 8.19 -1.69
C ARG A 30 -1.35 8.93 -3.00
N GLN A 31 -0.14 9.41 -3.23
CA GLN A 31 0.22 10.17 -4.42
C GLN A 31 0.33 9.29 -5.66
N LYS A 32 1.05 8.16 -5.56
CA LYS A 32 1.36 7.29 -6.69
C LYS A 32 0.14 6.53 -7.21
N THR A 33 -0.69 5.99 -6.31
CA THR A 33 -1.77 5.05 -6.65
C THR A 33 -3.15 5.64 -6.36
N ALA A 34 -3.39 6.10 -5.13
CA ALA A 34 -4.72 6.49 -4.70
C ALA A 34 -5.21 7.79 -5.36
N ALA A 35 -4.33 8.73 -5.70
CA ALA A 35 -4.70 10.01 -6.32
C ALA A 35 -5.43 9.82 -7.67
N LEU A 36 -5.04 8.84 -8.48
CA LEU A 36 -5.72 8.56 -9.74
C LEU A 36 -7.13 8.01 -9.52
N ILE A 37 -7.27 7.04 -8.63
CA ILE A 37 -8.58 6.43 -8.30
C ILE A 37 -9.51 7.50 -7.70
N ALA A 38 -8.99 8.34 -6.81
CA ALA A 38 -9.71 9.48 -6.24
C ALA A 38 -10.20 10.46 -7.31
N ALA A 39 -9.34 10.79 -8.28
CA ALA A 39 -9.69 11.67 -9.39
C ALA A 39 -10.78 11.06 -10.29
N CYS A 40 -10.70 9.76 -10.59
CA CYS A 40 -11.71 9.06 -11.38
C CYS A 40 -13.08 9.08 -10.69
N CYS A 41 -13.13 8.75 -9.38
CA CYS A 41 -14.37 8.78 -8.61
C CYS A 41 -14.97 10.21 -8.55
N ALA A 42 -14.14 11.23 -8.31
CA ALA A 42 -14.57 12.62 -8.30
C ALA A 42 -15.12 13.07 -9.65
N SER A 43 -14.40 12.77 -10.74
CA SER A 43 -14.80 13.16 -12.09
C SER A 43 -16.10 12.46 -12.54
N GLY A 44 -16.22 11.15 -12.19
CA GLY A 44 -17.46 10.41 -12.47
C GLY A 44 -18.67 11.02 -11.76
N THR A 45 -18.51 11.42 -10.49
CA THR A 45 -19.57 12.07 -9.74
C THR A 45 -19.89 13.44 -10.31
N GLN A 46 -18.87 14.25 -10.61
CA GLN A 46 -19.06 15.61 -11.14
C GLN A 46 -19.74 15.65 -12.51
N SER A 47 -19.60 14.59 -13.30
CA SER A 47 -20.26 14.49 -14.62
C SER A 47 -21.78 14.41 -14.55
N VAL A 48 -22.34 13.93 -13.43
CA VAL A 48 -23.78 13.73 -13.23
C VAL A 48 -24.36 14.55 -12.07
N ASN A 49 -23.54 14.97 -11.14
CA ASN A 49 -23.93 15.74 -9.95
C ASN A 49 -22.88 16.81 -9.64
N GLN A 50 -23.31 18.08 -9.68
CA GLN A 50 -22.42 19.23 -9.43
C GLN A 50 -22.33 19.59 -7.94
N ASN A 51 -22.94 18.82 -7.03
CA ASN A 51 -22.80 19.06 -5.60
C ASN A 51 -21.36 18.77 -5.15
N ILE A 52 -20.67 19.81 -4.73
CA ILE A 52 -19.26 19.73 -4.31
C ILE A 52 -19.03 18.78 -3.12
N GLN A 53 -20.03 18.61 -2.24
CA GLN A 53 -19.95 17.69 -1.10
C GLN A 53 -19.90 16.24 -1.58
N ASP A 54 -20.77 15.87 -2.54
CA ASP A 54 -20.81 14.53 -3.11
C ASP A 54 -19.55 14.23 -3.91
N VAL A 55 -19.05 15.20 -4.69
CA VAL A 55 -17.79 15.08 -5.42
C VAL A 55 -16.62 14.84 -4.47
N ASN A 56 -16.53 15.61 -3.36
CA ASN A 56 -15.48 15.43 -2.36
C ASN A 56 -15.61 14.10 -1.62
N LYS A 57 -16.82 13.66 -1.33
CA LYS A 57 -17.09 12.36 -0.70
C LYS A 57 -16.61 11.20 -1.58
N MET A 58 -16.95 11.21 -2.87
CA MET A 58 -16.52 10.18 -3.79
C MET A 58 -15.02 10.25 -4.10
N ARG A 59 -14.41 11.43 -4.07
CA ARG A 59 -12.95 11.57 -4.11
C ARG A 59 -12.28 10.89 -2.91
N LEU A 60 -12.82 11.11 -1.71
CA LEU A 60 -12.29 10.47 -0.49
C LEU A 60 -12.50 8.95 -0.52
N PHE A 61 -13.65 8.48 -1.02
CA PHE A 61 -13.90 7.05 -1.26
C PHE A 61 -12.81 6.44 -2.14
N GLY A 62 -12.56 7.05 -3.31
CA GLY A 62 -11.53 6.58 -4.23
C GLY A 62 -10.11 6.59 -3.63
N GLU A 63 -9.79 7.59 -2.79
CA GLU A 63 -8.51 7.63 -2.07
C GLU A 63 -8.38 6.44 -1.09
N LYS A 64 -9.42 6.16 -0.30
CA LYS A 64 -9.41 5.05 0.67
C LYS A 64 -9.29 3.69 -0.03
N VAL A 65 -10.04 3.47 -1.10
CA VAL A 65 -9.94 2.27 -1.94
C VAL A 65 -8.52 2.13 -2.50
N GLY A 66 -7.96 3.20 -3.04
CA GLY A 66 -6.61 3.19 -3.62
C GLY A 66 -5.51 2.84 -2.61
N ILE A 67 -5.63 3.34 -1.38
CA ILE A 67 -4.71 2.99 -0.29
C ILE A 67 -4.87 1.51 0.09
N ALA A 68 -6.11 1.04 0.28
CA ALA A 68 -6.37 -0.37 0.62
C ALA A 68 -5.86 -1.32 -0.49
N PHE A 69 -6.08 -0.94 -1.75
CA PHE A 69 -5.60 -1.68 -2.92
C PHE A 69 -4.07 -1.81 -2.92
N GLN A 70 -3.33 -0.71 -2.69
CA GLN A 70 -1.86 -0.76 -2.69
C GLN A 70 -1.32 -1.60 -1.54
N ILE A 71 -1.90 -1.49 -0.32
CA ILE A 71 -1.50 -2.36 0.80
C ILE A 71 -1.74 -3.84 0.46
N LYS A 72 -2.86 -4.15 -0.22
CA LYS A 72 -3.17 -5.51 -0.67
C LYS A 72 -2.15 -6.02 -1.70
N ASP A 73 -1.76 -5.18 -2.65
CA ASP A 73 -0.73 -5.50 -3.65
C ASP A 73 0.61 -5.81 -2.97
N ASP A 74 1.05 -4.96 -2.05
CA ASP A 74 2.26 -5.16 -1.26
C ASP A 74 2.22 -6.48 -0.44
N LEU A 75 1.05 -6.85 0.11
CA LEU A 75 0.88 -8.11 0.85
C LEU A 75 1.03 -9.34 -0.05
N PHE A 76 0.70 -9.25 -1.34
CA PHE A 76 0.86 -10.38 -2.26
C PHE A 76 2.32 -10.77 -2.46
N ASP A 77 3.25 -9.82 -2.38
CA ASP A 77 4.68 -10.09 -2.52
C ASP A 77 5.25 -11.02 -1.42
N TYR A 78 4.54 -11.14 -0.29
CA TYR A 78 4.91 -12.01 0.84
C TYR A 78 4.25 -13.40 0.81
N LYS A 79 3.41 -13.73 -0.19
CA LYS A 79 2.72 -15.02 -0.29
C LYS A 79 3.48 -15.96 -1.23
N GLN A 80 3.82 -17.15 -0.74
CA GLN A 80 4.64 -18.16 -1.44
C GLN A 80 4.05 -18.75 -2.73
N LYS A 81 2.72 -18.67 -2.91
CA LYS A 81 2.05 -19.06 -4.14
C LYS A 81 1.17 -17.91 -4.57
N SER A 82 1.67 -17.06 -5.45
CA SER A 82 0.79 -16.08 -6.04
C SER A 82 -0.08 -16.79 -7.08
N ILE A 83 -1.39 -16.70 -6.92
CA ILE A 83 -2.38 -17.03 -7.94
C ILE A 83 -2.08 -16.26 -9.24
N THR A 84 -1.30 -15.20 -9.15
CA THR A 84 -0.92 -14.29 -10.23
C THR A 84 0.35 -14.69 -10.99
N GLY A 85 1.05 -15.78 -10.59
CA GLY A 85 2.30 -16.20 -11.23
C GLY A 85 3.52 -15.28 -11.00
N LYS A 86 3.39 -14.23 -10.17
CA LYS A 86 4.52 -13.33 -9.85
C LYS A 86 5.56 -14.05 -8.98
N PRO A 87 6.86 -13.84 -9.22
CA PRO A 87 7.91 -14.31 -8.33
C PRO A 87 7.75 -13.69 -6.92
N TYR A 88 8.15 -14.43 -5.91
CA TYR A 88 8.05 -14.13 -4.50
C TYR A 88 9.16 -13.18 -4.03
N GLY A 89 8.84 -12.14 -3.23
CA GLY A 89 9.82 -11.24 -2.65
C GLY A 89 10.44 -10.22 -3.62
N ILE A 90 9.73 -9.85 -4.69
CA ILE A 90 10.23 -8.88 -5.67
C ILE A 90 10.46 -7.52 -5.03
N ASP A 91 9.55 -7.05 -4.18
CA ASP A 91 9.66 -5.74 -3.55
C ASP A 91 10.92 -5.64 -2.66
N ILE A 92 11.29 -6.72 -1.98
CA ILE A 92 12.54 -6.79 -1.21
C ILE A 92 13.75 -6.76 -2.14
N LYS A 93 13.71 -7.50 -3.26
CA LYS A 93 14.77 -7.50 -4.28
C LYS A 93 14.96 -6.13 -4.91
N GLU A 94 13.89 -5.40 -5.12
CA GLU A 94 13.89 -4.03 -5.66
C GLU A 94 14.13 -2.97 -4.59
N LYS A 95 14.42 -3.38 -3.33
CA LYS A 95 14.69 -2.49 -2.19
C LYS A 95 13.50 -1.58 -1.85
N LYS A 96 12.29 -2.00 -2.20
CA LYS A 96 11.07 -1.28 -1.83
C LYS A 96 10.73 -1.53 -0.37
N MET A 97 10.48 -0.45 0.35
CA MET A 97 10.10 -0.48 1.76
C MET A 97 8.57 -0.47 1.85
N THR A 98 7.99 -1.67 1.86
CA THR A 98 6.54 -1.86 1.99
C THR A 98 6.07 -1.88 3.44
N LEU A 99 4.79 -1.68 3.69
CA LEU A 99 4.23 -1.55 5.04
C LEU A 99 4.59 -2.72 5.98
N PRO A 100 4.51 -4.01 5.55
CA PRO A 100 4.91 -5.13 6.39
C PRO A 100 6.37 -5.03 6.88
N LEU A 101 7.26 -4.63 6.00
CA LEU A 101 8.68 -4.47 6.31
C LEU A 101 8.94 -3.29 7.25
N ILE A 102 8.32 -2.14 6.98
CA ILE A 102 8.44 -0.92 7.80
C ILE A 102 7.99 -1.20 9.24
N TYR A 103 6.82 -1.83 9.40
CA TYR A 103 6.32 -2.22 10.72
C TYR A 103 7.30 -3.12 11.46
N THR A 104 7.83 -4.15 10.77
CA THR A 104 8.79 -5.08 11.34
C THR A 104 10.05 -4.37 11.81
N LEU A 105 10.65 -3.51 10.97
CA LEU A 105 11.84 -2.75 11.30
C LEU A 105 11.68 -1.80 12.50
N ASN A 106 10.45 -1.38 12.78
CA ASN A 106 10.12 -0.54 13.93
C ASN A 106 9.88 -1.36 15.23
N LYS A 107 9.62 -2.67 15.08
CA LYS A 107 9.29 -3.58 16.20
C LYS A 107 10.49 -4.37 16.71
N VAL A 108 11.40 -4.74 15.82
CA VAL A 108 12.50 -5.63 16.14
C VAL A 108 13.64 -4.87 16.83
N GLU A 109 14.48 -5.62 17.58
CA GLU A 109 15.69 -5.09 18.20
C GLU A 109 16.69 -4.57 17.14
N LYS A 110 17.55 -3.65 17.54
CA LYS A 110 18.56 -3.02 16.69
C LYS A 110 19.43 -4.03 15.92
N LYS A 111 19.78 -5.15 16.54
CA LYS A 111 20.59 -6.21 15.92
C LYS A 111 19.84 -6.82 14.72
N THR A 112 18.59 -7.23 14.92
CA THR A 112 17.73 -7.81 13.88
C THR A 112 17.42 -6.78 12.80
N LYS A 113 17.15 -5.53 13.18
CA LYS A 113 16.95 -4.43 12.23
C LYS A 113 18.16 -4.26 11.31
N ASN A 114 19.37 -4.19 11.87
CA ASN A 114 20.59 -4.05 11.09
C ASN A 114 20.83 -5.25 10.17
N TYR A 115 20.49 -6.47 10.63
CA TYR A 115 20.57 -7.68 9.82
C TYR A 115 19.64 -7.61 8.60
N ILE A 116 18.36 -7.27 8.80
CA ILE A 116 17.38 -7.11 7.71
C ILE A 116 17.86 -6.04 6.72
N ILE A 117 18.28 -4.87 7.20
CA ILE A 117 18.77 -3.77 6.36
C ILE A 117 20.02 -4.21 5.56
N ASN A 118 20.93 -4.97 6.17
CA ASN A 118 22.10 -5.47 5.46
C ASN A 118 21.73 -6.43 4.32
N ILE A 119 20.75 -7.31 4.54
CA ILE A 119 20.26 -8.20 3.48
C ILE A 119 19.69 -7.38 2.31
N ILE A 120 18.82 -6.42 2.61
CA ILE A 120 18.17 -5.59 1.57
C ILE A 120 19.23 -4.77 0.80
N LYS A 121 20.27 -4.27 1.48
CA LYS A 121 21.33 -3.48 0.82
C LYS A 121 22.24 -4.32 -0.06
N ASN A 122 22.73 -5.43 0.47
CA ASN A 122 23.90 -6.12 -0.04
C ASN A 122 23.62 -7.54 -0.56
N HIS A 123 22.48 -8.13 -0.19
CA HIS A 123 22.13 -9.53 -0.49
C HIS A 123 20.70 -9.69 -1.04
N ASN A 124 20.12 -8.62 -1.59
CA ASN A 124 18.75 -8.59 -2.10
C ASN A 124 18.51 -9.51 -3.32
N ASN A 125 19.57 -9.97 -3.99
CA ASN A 125 19.48 -10.94 -5.10
C ASN A 125 19.66 -12.40 -4.64
N ASP A 126 19.96 -12.66 -3.36
CA ASP A 126 20.03 -14.00 -2.79
C ASP A 126 18.66 -14.44 -2.32
N ASP A 127 18.04 -15.39 -3.04
CA ASP A 127 16.70 -15.88 -2.76
C ASP A 127 16.56 -16.41 -1.32
N LYS A 128 17.59 -17.09 -0.78
CA LYS A 128 17.56 -17.60 0.59
C LYS A 128 17.52 -16.47 1.60
N LYS A 129 18.30 -15.41 1.36
CA LYS A 129 18.31 -14.22 2.23
C LYS A 129 17.00 -13.43 2.15
N VAL A 130 16.41 -13.32 0.96
CA VAL A 130 15.09 -12.71 0.79
C VAL A 130 14.02 -13.49 1.57
N ILE A 131 14.04 -14.83 1.50
CA ILE A 131 13.12 -15.68 2.27
C ILE A 131 13.31 -15.48 3.78
N GLU A 132 14.55 -15.40 4.28
CA GLU A 132 14.83 -15.09 5.70
C GLU A 132 14.18 -13.77 6.13
N VAL A 133 14.27 -12.72 5.31
CA VAL A 133 13.60 -11.43 5.61
C VAL A 133 12.10 -11.58 5.66
N ILE A 134 11.50 -12.29 4.69
CA ILE A 134 10.06 -12.53 4.64
C ILE A 134 9.59 -13.28 5.89
N ASP A 135 10.33 -14.30 6.32
CA ASP A 135 9.97 -15.08 7.51
C ASP A 135 10.10 -14.21 8.78
N LEU A 136 11.10 -13.34 8.87
CA LEU A 136 11.20 -12.36 9.95
C LEU A 136 10.01 -11.39 9.96
N VAL A 137 9.57 -10.93 8.79
CA VAL A 137 8.38 -10.05 8.66
C VAL A 137 7.12 -10.78 9.14
N LYS A 138 6.94 -12.04 8.76
CA LYS A 138 5.80 -12.87 9.20
C LYS A 138 5.80 -13.07 10.71
N GLN A 139 6.93 -13.50 11.27
CA GLN A 139 7.10 -13.81 12.70
C GLN A 139 6.88 -12.58 13.58
N ASN A 140 7.29 -11.40 13.13
CA ASN A 140 7.13 -10.16 13.90
C ASN A 140 5.80 -9.43 13.64
N GLY A 141 4.86 -10.06 12.93
CA GLY A 141 3.49 -9.57 12.77
C GLY A 141 3.31 -8.49 11.70
N GLY A 142 4.30 -8.25 10.84
CA GLY A 142 4.24 -7.25 9.77
C GLY A 142 3.08 -7.46 8.82
N LEU A 143 2.82 -8.73 8.42
CA LEU A 143 1.69 -9.05 7.55
C LEU A 143 0.34 -8.80 8.24
N LYS A 144 0.19 -9.25 9.49
CA LYS A 144 -1.04 -9.07 10.26
C LYS A 144 -1.37 -7.60 10.48
N TYR A 145 -0.35 -6.78 10.76
CA TYR A 145 -0.52 -5.34 10.87
C TYR A 145 -1.01 -4.70 9.57
N SER A 146 -0.36 -5.04 8.45
CA SER A 146 -0.71 -4.49 7.15
C SER A 146 -2.10 -4.93 6.70
N GLU A 147 -2.49 -6.18 6.95
CA GLU A 147 -3.85 -6.66 6.70
C GLU A 147 -4.89 -5.88 7.52
N LYS A 148 -4.61 -5.62 8.81
CA LYS A 148 -5.47 -4.77 9.64
C LYS A 148 -5.61 -3.36 9.08
N MET A 149 -4.52 -2.75 8.60
CA MET A 149 -4.55 -1.43 7.99
C MET A 149 -5.33 -1.42 6.66
N MET A 150 -5.15 -2.43 5.83
CA MET A 150 -5.91 -2.61 4.59
C MET A 150 -7.41 -2.67 4.87
N LEU A 151 -7.83 -3.53 5.81
CA LEU A 151 -9.23 -3.67 6.20
C LEU A 151 -9.80 -2.38 6.78
N LYS A 152 -9.02 -1.64 7.58
CA LYS A 152 -9.43 -0.34 8.10
C LYS A 152 -9.76 0.65 6.96
N TYR A 153 -8.86 0.80 5.98
CA TYR A 153 -9.10 1.70 4.84
C TYR A 153 -10.28 1.25 3.97
N HIS A 154 -10.45 -0.06 3.79
CA HIS A 154 -11.61 -0.64 3.11
C HIS A 154 -12.92 -0.30 3.84
N GLU A 155 -12.97 -0.51 5.15
CA GLU A 155 -14.15 -0.18 5.97
C GLU A 155 -14.45 1.34 5.96
N GLU A 156 -13.42 2.19 6.07
CA GLU A 156 -13.57 3.64 5.92
C GLU A 156 -14.15 4.03 4.55
N ALA A 157 -13.78 3.32 3.48
CA ALA A 157 -14.35 3.53 2.15
C ALA A 157 -15.83 3.13 2.10
N LEU A 158 -16.17 1.94 2.60
CA LEU A 158 -17.57 1.46 2.63
C LEU A 158 -18.48 2.40 3.42
N ASN A 159 -18.01 2.93 4.54
CA ASN A 159 -18.76 3.87 5.37
C ASN A 159 -19.12 5.16 4.61
N LEU A 160 -18.31 5.59 3.64
CA LEU A 160 -18.63 6.73 2.78
C LEU A 160 -19.79 6.45 1.79
N LEU A 161 -20.11 5.18 1.56
CA LEU A 161 -21.24 4.79 0.69
C LEU A 161 -22.53 4.48 1.48
N SER A 162 -22.52 4.57 2.80
CA SER A 162 -23.60 4.09 3.67
C SER A 162 -24.94 4.79 3.42
N ASP A 163 -24.93 6.06 3.07
CA ASP A 163 -26.13 6.88 2.79
C ASP A 163 -26.54 6.89 1.30
N ILE A 164 -25.78 6.20 0.43
CA ILE A 164 -26.13 6.02 -0.98
C ILE A 164 -27.15 4.88 -1.09
N SER A 165 -28.26 5.14 -1.80
CA SER A 165 -29.30 4.14 -2.03
C SER A 165 -28.76 2.88 -2.70
N GLU A 166 -29.35 1.73 -2.37
CA GLU A 166 -28.98 0.46 -2.98
C GLU A 166 -29.25 0.48 -4.50
N SER A 167 -28.25 0.04 -5.25
CA SER A 167 -28.28 -0.05 -6.71
C SER A 167 -27.23 -1.05 -7.19
N ASP A 168 -27.33 -1.49 -8.43
CA ASP A 168 -26.32 -2.39 -9.01
C ASP A 168 -24.96 -1.70 -9.15
N ALA A 169 -24.96 -0.37 -9.37
CA ALA A 169 -23.74 0.43 -9.35
C ALA A 169 -23.07 0.41 -7.96
N LYS A 170 -23.83 0.62 -6.87
CA LYS A 170 -23.31 0.54 -5.51
C LYS A 170 -22.76 -0.85 -5.19
N LYS A 171 -23.50 -1.92 -5.56
CA LYS A 171 -23.03 -3.31 -5.38
C LYS A 171 -21.72 -3.60 -6.10
N SER A 172 -21.48 -2.94 -7.23
CA SER A 172 -20.22 -3.09 -7.99
C SER A 172 -19.04 -2.36 -7.36
N LEU A 173 -19.28 -1.42 -6.44
CA LEU A 173 -18.27 -0.66 -5.71
C LEU A 173 -17.88 -1.30 -4.37
N VAL A 174 -18.68 -2.24 -3.87
CA VAL A 174 -18.53 -2.96 -2.60
C VAL A 174 -17.99 -4.36 -2.85
#